data_15ed09929574599419e17e6b8ad27fb9
#
_entry.id   15ed09929574599419e17e6b8ad27fb9
#
_cell.length_a   1.000
_cell.length_b   1.000
_cell.length_c   1.000
_cell.angle_alpha   90.00
_cell.angle_beta   90.00
_cell.angle_gamma   90.00
#
_symmetry.space_group_name_H-M   'P 1'
#
loop_
_entity.id
_entity.type
_entity.pdbx_description
1 polymer ?
#
loop_
_entity_poly.entity_id
_entity_poly.type
_entity_poly.pdbx_seq_one_letter_code
_entity_poly.pdbx_strand_id
1 'polypeptide(L)'
;MVGGRSEVSDVKTNKQVQELGRFSVKEFNSHRSLYWKGGGVGKLMFSEVVEAHKQVVSGLKYYLNIVATTQNGEKRMFDSVVVVQPGLRTTELLTFEPSAKLMVRK
;
A
#
# COMPACT_ATOMS: atom_id res chain seq x y z
N MET A 1 13.35 13.63 -16.73
CA MET A 1 12.09 13.20 -17.31
C MET A 1 11.40 12.22 -16.40
N VAL A 2 10.12 12.43 -16.18
CA VAL A 2 9.35 11.51 -15.36
C VAL A 2 8.94 10.33 -16.22
N GLY A 3 9.27 9.12 -15.79
CA GLY A 3 8.88 7.93 -16.51
C GLY A 3 7.46 7.52 -16.20
N GLY A 4 6.92 6.64 -17.02
CA GLY A 4 5.65 6.03 -16.71
C GLY A 4 5.79 5.04 -15.60
N ARG A 5 4.67 4.46 -15.20
CA ARG A 5 4.70 3.41 -14.20
C ARG A 5 5.25 2.13 -14.78
N SER A 6 6.03 1.44 -13.99
CA SER A 6 6.56 0.13 -14.36
C SER A 6 6.04 -0.89 -13.36
N GLU A 7 5.56 -2.01 -13.86
CA GLU A 7 5.09 -3.05 -12.97
C GLU A 7 6.28 -3.71 -12.28
N VAL A 8 6.14 -3.97 -10.99
CA VAL A 8 7.16 -4.68 -10.22
C VAL A 8 6.88 -6.17 -10.34
N SER A 9 7.85 -6.92 -10.88
CA SER A 9 7.70 -8.35 -10.98
C SER A 9 8.05 -9.00 -9.64
N ASP A 10 7.61 -10.24 -9.47
CA ASP A 10 7.91 -11.03 -8.27
C ASP A 10 7.55 -10.31 -6.98
N VAL A 11 6.37 -9.67 -7.00
CA VAL A 11 5.94 -8.84 -5.87
C VAL A 11 5.95 -9.61 -4.56
N LYS A 12 5.48 -10.86 -4.58
CA LYS A 12 5.31 -11.61 -3.35
C LYS A 12 6.63 -11.95 -2.66
N THR A 13 7.71 -12.01 -3.42
CA THR A 13 9.03 -12.29 -2.85
C THR A 13 9.91 -11.06 -2.75
N ASN A 14 9.42 -9.91 -3.19
CA ASN A 14 10.17 -8.67 -3.13
C ASN A 14 10.05 -8.07 -1.73
N LYS A 15 11.12 -8.21 -0.95
CA LYS A 15 11.08 -7.78 0.44
C LYS A 15 10.79 -6.29 0.59
N GLN A 16 11.39 -5.47 -0.26
CA GLN A 16 11.18 -4.02 -0.17
C GLN A 16 9.71 -3.66 -0.37
N VAL A 17 9.10 -4.25 -1.39
CA VAL A 17 7.70 -3.97 -1.68
C VAL A 17 6.80 -4.45 -0.55
N GLN A 18 7.09 -5.64 -0.02
CA GLN A 18 6.29 -6.15 1.08
C GLN A 18 6.42 -5.29 2.33
N GLU A 19 7.63 -4.77 2.59
CA GLU A 19 7.82 -3.87 3.72
C GLU A 19 7.09 -2.54 3.53
N LEU A 20 7.03 -2.05 2.30
CA LEU A 20 6.28 -0.83 2.03
C LEU A 20 4.79 -1.04 2.26
N GLY A 21 4.30 -2.23 1.95
CA GLY A 21 2.91 -2.56 2.25
C GLY A 21 2.66 -2.60 3.74
N ARG A 22 3.54 -3.22 4.48
CA ARG A 22 3.45 -3.27 5.93
C ARG A 22 3.48 -1.86 6.53
N PHE A 23 4.37 -1.03 6.02
CA PHE A 23 4.47 0.37 6.43
C PHE A 23 3.15 1.09 6.18
N SER A 24 2.54 0.87 5.01
CA SER A 24 1.28 1.53 4.67
C SER A 24 0.19 1.19 5.67
N VAL A 25 0.07 -0.08 6.03
CA VAL A 25 -0.94 -0.51 6.98
C VAL A 25 -0.66 0.07 8.36
N LYS A 26 0.61 0.09 8.76
CA LYS A 26 0.99 0.63 10.06
C LYS A 26 0.65 2.13 10.13
N GLU A 27 0.98 2.88 9.08
CA GLU A 27 0.67 4.31 9.06
C GLU A 27 -0.83 4.55 9.06
N PHE A 28 -1.57 3.76 8.29
CA PHE A 28 -3.01 3.87 8.30
C PHE A 28 -3.56 3.63 9.70
N ASN A 29 -3.10 2.59 10.37
CA ASN A 29 -3.59 2.27 11.72
C ASN A 29 -3.31 3.39 12.71
N SER A 30 -2.16 4.06 12.56
CA SER A 30 -1.77 5.14 13.47
C SER A 30 -2.52 6.42 13.20
N HIS A 31 -2.97 6.64 11.96
CA HIS A 31 -3.55 7.91 11.55
C HIS A 31 -4.82 7.72 10.75
N ARG A 32 -5.71 6.85 11.21
CA ARG A 32 -6.91 6.51 10.44
C ARG A 32 -7.76 7.71 10.09
N SER A 33 -7.83 8.68 10.98
CA SER A 33 -8.67 9.85 10.73
C SER A 33 -8.17 10.69 9.57
N LEU A 34 -6.90 10.55 9.19
CA LEU A 34 -6.35 11.29 8.06
C LEU A 34 -6.63 10.62 6.73
N TYR A 35 -6.71 9.29 6.71
CA TYR A 35 -6.81 8.54 5.46
C TYR A 35 -8.19 7.95 5.20
N TRP A 36 -8.98 7.77 6.23
CA TRP A 36 -10.25 7.09 6.09
C TRP A 36 -11.37 7.94 6.66
N LYS A 37 -12.24 8.40 5.78
CA LYS A 37 -13.32 9.28 6.19
C LYS A 37 -14.63 8.55 6.42
N GLY A 38 -14.70 7.32 5.98
CA GLY A 38 -15.94 6.58 6.05
C GLY A 38 -16.22 5.90 7.38
N GLY A 39 -15.23 5.79 8.24
CA GLY A 39 -15.39 5.09 9.49
C GLY A 39 -15.63 3.60 9.27
N GLY A 40 -15.80 2.88 10.33
CA GLY A 40 -16.22 1.49 10.25
C GLY A 40 -15.13 0.46 10.02
N VAL A 41 -13.96 0.87 9.61
CA VAL A 41 -12.85 -0.06 9.48
C VAL A 41 -11.93 0.14 10.68
N GLY A 42 -11.82 -0.88 11.51
CA GLY A 42 -10.92 -0.81 12.65
C GLY A 42 -9.48 -1.00 12.20
N LYS A 43 -8.64 -1.42 13.14
CA LYS A 43 -7.27 -1.72 12.80
C LYS A 43 -7.20 -2.82 11.76
N LEU A 44 -6.24 -2.69 10.86
CA LEU A 44 -6.00 -3.67 9.82
C LEU A 44 -4.74 -4.44 10.15
N MET A 45 -4.69 -5.70 9.73
CA MET A 45 -3.50 -6.52 9.81
C MET A 45 -2.99 -6.77 8.41
N PHE A 46 -1.74 -6.40 8.17
CA PHE A 46 -1.13 -6.58 6.87
C PHE A 46 -1.02 -8.07 6.54
N SER A 47 -1.44 -8.45 5.34
CA SER A 47 -1.20 -9.79 4.82
C SER A 47 -0.10 -9.79 3.79
N GLU A 48 -0.34 -9.13 2.66
CA GLU A 48 0.65 -9.12 1.59
C GLU A 48 0.32 -8.04 0.59
N VAL A 49 1.34 -7.66 -0.18
CA VAL A 49 1.15 -6.86 -1.39
C VAL A 49 1.01 -7.85 -2.53
N VAL A 50 -0.05 -7.69 -3.33
CA VAL A 50 -0.30 -8.62 -4.44
C VAL A 50 0.05 -8.01 -5.78
N GLU A 51 0.12 -6.71 -5.87
CA GLU A 51 0.49 -6.03 -7.11
C GLU A 51 1.14 -4.71 -6.76
N ALA A 52 2.14 -4.32 -7.52
CA ALA A 52 2.83 -3.06 -7.29
C ALA A 52 3.33 -2.46 -8.59
N HIS A 53 3.30 -1.15 -8.64
CA HIS A 53 3.90 -0.39 -9.74
C HIS A 53 4.81 0.66 -9.14
N LYS A 54 5.85 1.00 -9.87
CA LYS A 54 6.85 1.96 -9.44
C LYS A 54 6.97 3.06 -10.48
N GLN A 55 7.15 4.28 -10.02
CA GLN A 55 7.33 5.42 -10.91
C GLN A 55 8.45 6.29 -10.35
N VAL A 56 9.37 6.66 -11.21
CA VAL A 56 10.44 7.56 -10.83
C VAL A 56 9.92 8.99 -10.94
N VAL A 57 9.96 9.68 -9.83
CA VAL A 57 9.58 11.09 -9.77
C VAL A 57 10.79 11.80 -9.17
N SER A 58 10.61 12.71 -8.22
CA SER A 58 11.78 13.24 -7.53
C SER A 58 12.23 12.28 -6.41
N GLY A 59 11.75 11.10 -6.42
CA GLY A 59 12.09 9.99 -5.57
C GLY A 59 11.50 8.77 -6.24
N LEU A 60 11.07 7.79 -5.46
CA LEU A 60 10.42 6.61 -5.97
C LEU A 60 9.00 6.57 -5.44
N LYS A 61 8.04 6.53 -6.35
CA LYS A 61 6.63 6.48 -5.97
C LYS A 61 6.12 5.08 -6.25
N TYR A 62 5.54 4.46 -5.25
CA TYR A 62 5.03 3.10 -5.37
C TYR A 62 3.51 3.10 -5.26
N TYR A 63 2.88 2.38 -6.17
CA TYR A 63 1.44 2.16 -6.16
C TYR A 63 1.24 0.71 -5.77
N LEU A 64 0.66 0.48 -4.61
CA LEU A 64 0.57 -0.86 -4.04
C LEU A 64 -0.87 -1.31 -3.92
N ASN A 65 -1.09 -2.57 -4.26
CA ASN A 65 -2.36 -3.23 -4.04
C ASN A 65 -2.15 -4.20 -2.89
N ILE A 66 -2.79 -3.94 -1.78
CA ILE A 66 -2.51 -4.61 -0.52
C ILE A 66 -3.70 -5.43 -0.07
N VAL A 67 -3.44 -6.64 0.39
CA VAL A 67 -4.45 -7.43 1.12
C VAL A 67 -4.19 -7.26 2.60
N ALA A 68 -5.21 -6.87 3.33
CA ALA A 68 -5.15 -6.75 4.78
C ALA A 68 -6.40 -7.36 5.39
N THR A 69 -6.28 -7.77 6.64
CA THR A 69 -7.36 -8.44 7.35
C THR A 69 -7.96 -7.47 8.36
N THR A 70 -9.29 -7.39 8.37
CA THR A 70 -10.00 -6.56 9.33
C THR A 70 -10.06 -7.24 10.68
N GLN A 71 -10.55 -6.52 11.69
CA GLN A 71 -10.71 -7.08 13.02
C GLN A 71 -11.68 -8.26 13.05
N ASN A 72 -12.59 -8.31 12.08
CA ASN A 72 -13.53 -9.42 11.98
C ASN A 72 -12.96 -10.62 11.25
N GLY A 73 -11.70 -10.56 10.85
CA GLY A 73 -11.07 -11.65 10.12
C GLY A 73 -11.34 -11.64 8.62
N GLU A 74 -11.94 -10.60 8.11
CA GLU A 74 -12.28 -10.50 6.71
C GLU A 74 -11.10 -9.92 5.94
N LYS A 75 -10.74 -10.56 4.82
CA LYS A 75 -9.68 -10.04 3.95
C LYS A 75 -10.27 -9.02 2.99
N ARG A 76 -9.60 -7.90 2.87
CA ARG A 76 -10.02 -6.84 1.95
C ARG A 76 -8.81 -6.27 1.24
N MET A 77 -9.07 -5.66 0.09
CA MET A 77 -7.99 -5.07 -0.71
C MET A 77 -8.01 -3.55 -0.60
N PHE A 78 -6.81 -3.00 -0.54
CA PHE A 78 -6.62 -1.57 -0.42
C PHE A 78 -5.57 -1.12 -1.41
N ASP A 79 -5.71 0.12 -1.89
CA ASP A 79 -4.69 0.77 -2.71
C ASP A 79 -3.95 1.76 -1.85
N SER A 80 -2.63 1.71 -1.89
CA SER A 80 -1.83 2.72 -1.21
C SER A 80 -0.82 3.32 -2.18
N VAL A 81 -0.45 4.55 -1.91
CA VAL A 81 0.59 5.24 -2.67
C VAL A 81 1.63 5.71 -1.66
N VAL A 82 2.87 5.29 -1.88
CA VAL A 82 3.97 5.56 -0.97
C VAL A 82 5.10 6.20 -1.75
N VAL A 83 5.71 7.22 -1.18
CA VAL A 83 6.88 7.85 -1.78
C VAL A 83 8.09 7.55 -0.91
N VAL A 84 9.15 7.08 -1.54
CA VAL A 84 10.43 6.82 -0.88
C VAL A 84 11.45 7.77 -1.46
N GLN A 85 12.15 8.47 -0.59
CA GLN A 85 13.25 9.34 -1.00
C GLN A 85 14.54 8.83 -0.40
N PRO A 86 15.25 7.96 -1.12
CA PRO A 86 16.41 7.27 -0.54
C PRO A 86 17.49 8.24 -0.04
N GLY A 87 17.71 9.36 -0.75
CA GLY A 87 18.71 10.33 -0.33
C GLY A 87 18.38 10.97 1.00
N LEU A 88 17.10 11.09 1.33
CA LEU A 88 16.65 11.68 2.59
C LEU A 88 16.27 10.61 3.60
N ARG A 89 16.26 9.37 3.19
CA ARG A 89 15.88 8.23 4.02
C ARG A 89 14.48 8.41 4.60
N THR A 90 13.57 8.93 3.77
CA THR A 90 12.19 9.13 4.20
C THR A 90 11.26 8.25 3.40
N THR A 91 10.19 7.84 4.06
CA THR A 91 9.11 7.07 3.45
C THR A 91 7.81 7.71 3.91
N GLU A 92 6.96 8.02 2.96
CA GLU A 92 5.73 8.73 3.29
C GLU A 92 4.55 8.07 2.61
N LEU A 93 3.49 7.84 3.38
CA LEU A 93 2.23 7.34 2.85
C LEU A 93 1.41 8.51 2.36
N LEU A 94 1.09 8.53 1.07
CA LEU A 94 0.30 9.61 0.49
C LEU A 94 -1.19 9.31 0.55
N THR A 95 -1.59 8.11 0.14
CA THR A 95 -3.00 7.72 0.16
C THR A 95 -3.14 6.28 0.59
N PHE A 96 -4.29 5.97 1.15
CA PHE A 96 -4.65 4.61 1.55
C PHE A 96 -6.16 4.53 1.49
N GLU A 97 -6.68 3.70 0.61
CA GLU A 97 -8.12 3.66 0.38
C GLU A 97 -8.54 2.27 -0.08
N PRO A 98 -9.82 1.94 0.04
CA PRO A 98 -10.29 0.65 -0.46
C PRO A 98 -10.03 0.54 -1.94
N SER A 99 -9.57 -0.62 -2.38
CA SER A 99 -9.30 -0.83 -3.78
C SER A 99 -10.61 -0.97 -4.55
N ALA A 100 -10.62 -0.43 -5.77
CA ALA A 100 -11.73 -0.66 -6.68
C ALA A 100 -11.69 -2.07 -7.26
N LYS A 101 -10.57 -2.76 -7.12
CA LYS A 101 -10.45 -4.13 -7.64
C LYS A 101 -11.22 -5.08 -6.74
N LEU A 102 -11.89 -6.02 -7.36
CA LEU A 102 -12.58 -7.06 -6.61
C LEU A 102 -11.61 -8.19 -6.32
N MET A 103 -11.70 -8.73 -5.10
CA MET A 103 -10.96 -9.93 -4.79
C MET A 103 -11.67 -11.11 -5.44
N VAL A 104 -10.95 -11.79 -6.31
CA VAL A 104 -11.50 -12.95 -6.98
C VAL A 104 -11.37 -14.15 -6.05
N ARG A 105 -12.45 -14.83 -5.84
CA ARG A 105 -12.46 -16.07 -5.06
C ARG A 105 -12.58 -17.24 -5.96
N LYS A 106 -11.88 -18.26 -5.62
CA LYS A 106 -11.96 -19.49 -6.37
C LYS A 106 -12.36 -20.63 -5.50
#